data_47cb1b94798f008e83c6e5a8adcf40e2
#
_entry.id   47cb1b94798f008e83c6e5a8adcf40e2
#
_cell.length_a   1.000
_cell.length_b   1.000
_cell.length_c   1.000
_cell.angle_alpha   90.00
_cell.angle_beta   90.00
_cell.angle_gamma   90.00
#
_symmetry.space_group_name_H-M   'P 1'
#
loop_
_entity.id
_entity.type
_entity.pdbx_description
1 polymer ?
#
loop_
_entity_poly.entity_id
_entity_poly.type
_entity_poly.pdbx_seq_one_letter_code
_entity_poly.pdbx_strand_id
1 'polypeptide(L)'
;MKKFSLVVLLLAATATLSLAQAPLHQPKLTFQRSGTTQLLIAVSPVNSQIVWAAGTGGTYVVTTNGGNTWKSGIVSGAEQLQFRDVQGVSDQIAYLMSIGNNTTDFRIYKTTDGGNTWNIEFTNQTTNAFYDCFAFWTADNGVTHSDSVSGVFPDILTTDGLTWQSISGNMPPALPGEASFSSSGTCITTQGTSNAWITTGGSAISRILATTDGGNTWHAYNTPLTSSPSAGGFSVAFRDALHGVVGGGDLSNNFYGQMAASSDGGQIWTMTNSPPIPGAIFCLAYANGQVLPGTGNEAGTERPVTNPYARTVVVTSEMAPNFSTGSAAWTPDEGKTWHTLSQVSGYWAVAFADPQDGWFVGNNGQILKISF
;
A
#
# COMPACT_ATOMS: atom_id res chain seq x y z
N MET A 1 26.75 67.07 -39.75
CA MET A 1 25.47 66.69 -39.19
C MET A 1 25.54 65.22 -38.78
N LYS A 2 25.69 64.91 -37.42
CA LYS A 2 25.78 63.58 -36.86
C LYS A 2 24.36 63.17 -36.39
N LYS A 3 23.82 62.07 -36.94
CA LYS A 3 22.54 61.50 -36.48
C LYS A 3 22.80 60.63 -35.28
N PHE A 4 22.18 60.96 -34.12
CA PHE A 4 22.10 60.09 -32.95
C PHE A 4 20.88 59.18 -33.10
N SER A 5 21.08 57.85 -33.13
CA SER A 5 20.01 56.88 -33.02
C SER A 5 19.80 56.54 -31.59
N LEU A 6 18.60 56.79 -31.08
CA LEU A 6 18.14 56.44 -29.73
C LEU A 6 17.65 55.00 -29.79
N VAL A 7 18.33 54.08 -29.09
CA VAL A 7 17.86 52.71 -28.88
C VAL A 7 17.04 52.70 -27.59
N VAL A 8 15.73 52.48 -27.72
CA VAL A 8 14.86 52.27 -26.56
C VAL A 8 14.86 50.77 -26.23
N LEU A 9 15.45 50.42 -25.08
CA LEU A 9 15.36 49.06 -24.51
C LEU A 9 14.02 48.92 -23.79
N LEU A 10 13.08 48.11 -24.32
CA LEU A 10 11.89 47.67 -23.58
C LEU A 10 12.30 46.54 -22.65
N LEU A 11 12.32 46.76 -21.33
CA LEU A 11 12.37 45.73 -20.32
C LEU A 11 10.95 45.16 -20.18
N ALA A 12 10.72 43.93 -20.65
CA ALA A 12 9.52 43.16 -20.33
C ALA A 12 9.70 42.54 -18.95
N ALA A 13 9.02 43.08 -17.93
CA ALA A 13 8.92 42.45 -16.61
C ALA A 13 7.92 41.30 -16.70
N THR A 14 8.40 40.06 -16.73
CA THR A 14 7.55 38.87 -16.52
C THR A 14 7.21 38.76 -15.05
N ALA A 15 6.00 39.18 -14.69
CA ALA A 15 5.43 38.89 -13.37
C ALA A 15 5.10 37.41 -13.31
N THR A 16 5.90 36.62 -12.62
CA THR A 16 5.52 35.26 -12.21
C THR A 16 4.42 35.37 -11.16
N LEU A 17 3.18 35.13 -11.53
CA LEU A 17 2.11 34.88 -10.56
C LEU A 17 2.46 33.60 -9.80
N SER A 18 3.00 33.73 -8.61
CA SER A 18 3.00 32.66 -7.62
C SER A 18 1.55 32.43 -7.19
N LEU A 19 0.91 31.41 -7.73
CA LEU A 19 -0.35 30.91 -7.18
C LEU A 19 -0.05 30.45 -5.76
N ALA A 20 -0.43 31.23 -4.77
CA ALA A 20 -0.40 30.82 -3.38
C ALA A 20 -1.26 29.56 -3.25
N GLN A 21 -0.61 28.43 -2.97
CA GLN A 21 -1.28 27.17 -2.70
C GLN A 21 -2.14 27.39 -1.45
N ALA A 22 -3.45 27.06 -1.55
CA ALA A 22 -4.34 27.16 -0.40
C ALA A 22 -3.74 26.41 0.80
N PRO A 23 -3.84 26.94 2.03
CA PRO A 23 -3.31 26.26 3.19
C PRO A 23 -3.96 24.88 3.31
N LEU A 24 -3.15 23.84 3.38
CA LEU A 24 -3.63 22.46 3.58
C LEU A 24 -4.25 22.39 4.97
N HIS A 25 -5.52 22.02 5.03
CA HIS A 25 -6.22 21.82 6.29
C HIS A 25 -5.77 20.51 6.95
N GLN A 26 -5.77 20.49 8.30
CA GLN A 26 -5.60 19.24 9.05
C GLN A 26 -6.76 18.30 8.69
N PRO A 27 -6.48 17.00 8.45
CA PRO A 27 -7.53 16.06 8.08
C PRO A 27 -8.52 15.86 9.23
N LYS A 28 -9.79 15.67 8.87
CA LYS A 28 -10.85 15.29 9.82
C LYS A 28 -10.78 13.79 10.07
N LEU A 29 -10.88 13.39 11.32
CA LEU A 29 -10.89 12.00 11.77
C LEU A 29 -12.27 11.67 12.35
N THR A 30 -12.83 10.52 11.95
CA THR A 30 -14.16 10.07 12.41
C THR A 30 -14.12 8.58 12.73
N PHE A 31 -14.35 8.23 14.00
CA PHE A 31 -14.36 6.84 14.45
C PHE A 31 -15.59 6.10 13.88
N GLN A 32 -15.37 4.84 13.47
CA GLN A 32 -16.41 3.94 12.96
C GLN A 32 -16.36 2.60 13.72
N ARG A 33 -17.50 1.91 13.83
CA ARG A 33 -17.60 0.63 14.55
C ARG A 33 -17.63 -0.52 13.56
N SER A 34 -16.61 -1.38 13.59
CA SER A 34 -16.50 -2.55 12.70
C SER A 34 -17.43 -3.71 13.05
N GLY A 35 -17.87 -3.80 14.30
CA GLY A 35 -18.63 -4.97 14.79
C GLY A 35 -17.77 -6.17 15.20
N THR A 36 -16.44 -6.03 15.23
CA THR A 36 -15.49 -7.05 15.70
C THR A 36 -14.52 -6.46 16.71
N THR A 37 -13.85 -7.32 17.50
CA THR A 37 -12.73 -6.97 18.38
C THR A 37 -11.41 -7.56 17.90
N GLN A 38 -11.41 -8.23 16.76
CA GLN A 38 -10.19 -8.78 16.16
C GLN A 38 -9.28 -7.66 15.64
N LEU A 39 -7.97 -7.87 15.64
CA LEU A 39 -7.04 -6.98 14.99
C LEU A 39 -7.33 -6.97 13.48
N LEU A 40 -7.60 -5.79 12.92
CA LEU A 40 -7.69 -5.58 11.48
C LEU A 40 -6.33 -5.13 10.94
N ILE A 41 -5.85 -5.80 9.89
CA ILE A 41 -4.46 -5.68 9.40
C ILE A 41 -4.40 -5.02 8.03
N ALA A 42 -5.38 -5.30 7.18
CA ALA A 42 -5.44 -4.80 5.80
C ALA A 42 -6.77 -4.11 5.51
N VAL A 43 -6.75 -3.13 4.60
CA VAL A 43 -7.94 -2.38 4.18
C VAL A 43 -7.85 -2.05 2.69
N SER A 44 -8.95 -2.25 1.97
CA SER A 44 -9.07 -2.05 0.52
C SER A 44 -10.35 -1.30 0.18
N PRO A 45 -10.30 0.02 -0.02
CA PRO A 45 -11.41 0.78 -0.56
C PRO A 45 -11.60 0.47 -2.05
N VAL A 46 -12.83 0.07 -2.42
CA VAL A 46 -13.25 -0.02 -3.82
C VAL A 46 -13.62 1.37 -4.34
N ASN A 47 -14.33 2.13 -3.49
CA ASN A 47 -14.72 3.52 -3.72
C ASN A 47 -15.11 4.16 -2.39
N SER A 48 -15.64 5.38 -2.40
CA SER A 48 -16.08 6.11 -1.21
C SER A 48 -17.21 5.43 -0.40
N GLN A 49 -17.92 4.46 -0.99
CA GLN A 49 -19.03 3.74 -0.35
C GLN A 49 -18.67 2.31 0.05
N ILE A 50 -17.87 1.62 -0.76
CA ILE A 50 -17.54 0.20 -0.61
C ILE A 50 -16.11 0.07 -0.13
N VAL A 51 -15.93 -0.53 1.06
CA VAL A 51 -14.60 -0.78 1.65
C VAL A 51 -14.59 -2.14 2.31
N TRP A 52 -13.56 -2.91 2.04
CA TRP A 52 -13.26 -4.17 2.69
C TRP A 52 -12.08 -4.02 3.64
N ALA A 53 -12.10 -4.74 4.75
CA ALA A 53 -10.94 -4.90 5.61
C ALA A 53 -10.89 -6.31 6.19
N ALA A 54 -9.70 -6.75 6.61
CA ALA A 54 -9.50 -8.10 7.09
C ALA A 54 -8.42 -8.17 8.18
N GLY A 55 -8.40 -9.28 8.94
CA GLY A 55 -7.45 -9.41 10.04
C GLY A 55 -7.41 -10.78 10.69
N THR A 56 -7.15 -10.81 12.00
CA THR A 56 -6.97 -12.03 12.77
C THR A 56 -8.27 -12.81 12.97
N GLY A 57 -8.16 -14.11 13.33
CA GLY A 57 -9.31 -14.95 13.64
C GLY A 57 -10.20 -15.22 12.42
N GLY A 58 -9.63 -15.25 11.22
CA GLY A 58 -10.40 -15.44 9.98
C GLY A 58 -11.39 -14.32 9.69
N THR A 59 -11.19 -13.13 10.27
CA THR A 59 -12.16 -12.03 10.22
C THR A 59 -12.04 -11.20 8.95
N TYR A 60 -13.19 -10.86 8.37
CA TYR A 60 -13.34 -9.80 7.40
C TYR A 60 -14.44 -8.82 7.85
N VAL A 61 -14.38 -7.59 7.37
CA VAL A 61 -15.45 -6.61 7.51
C VAL A 61 -15.68 -5.88 6.19
N VAL A 62 -16.93 -5.50 5.91
CA VAL A 62 -17.28 -4.76 4.69
C VAL A 62 -18.33 -3.69 4.99
N THR A 63 -18.16 -2.53 4.37
CA THR A 63 -19.19 -1.49 4.30
C THR A 63 -19.61 -1.23 2.85
N THR A 64 -20.87 -0.85 2.66
CA THR A 64 -21.44 -0.43 1.36
C THR A 64 -22.04 0.97 1.44
N ASN A 65 -21.74 1.72 2.51
CA ASN A 65 -22.29 3.06 2.77
C ASN A 65 -21.27 4.01 3.41
N GLY A 66 -20.00 3.89 3.01
CA GLY A 66 -18.91 4.76 3.43
C GLY A 66 -18.55 4.63 4.91
N GLY A 67 -18.87 3.47 5.52
CA GLY A 67 -18.59 3.18 6.92
C GLY A 67 -19.64 3.68 7.91
N ASN A 68 -20.82 4.12 7.44
CA ASN A 68 -21.93 4.39 8.35
C ASN A 68 -22.36 3.13 9.09
N THR A 69 -22.29 1.98 8.43
CA THR A 69 -22.43 0.64 9.03
C THR A 69 -21.40 -0.31 8.41
N TRP A 70 -20.94 -1.27 9.21
CA TRP A 70 -20.04 -2.33 8.80
C TRP A 70 -20.67 -3.69 9.10
N LYS A 71 -20.59 -4.62 8.17
CA LYS A 71 -20.87 -6.05 8.35
C LYS A 71 -19.56 -6.74 8.68
N SER A 72 -19.49 -7.47 9.79
CA SER A 72 -18.36 -8.34 10.14
C SER A 72 -18.74 -9.81 9.95
N GLY A 73 -17.75 -10.63 9.56
CA GLY A 73 -17.90 -12.06 9.43
C GLY A 73 -16.58 -12.79 9.68
N ILE A 74 -16.67 -14.10 9.86
CA ILE A 74 -15.54 -15.02 9.96
C ILE A 74 -15.65 -15.99 8.80
N VAL A 75 -14.54 -16.17 8.07
CA VAL A 75 -14.47 -17.15 6.99
C VAL A 75 -14.45 -18.55 7.60
N SER A 76 -15.42 -19.37 7.25
CA SER A 76 -15.55 -20.73 7.78
C SER A 76 -14.32 -21.60 7.45
N GLY A 77 -13.72 -22.20 8.48
CA GLY A 77 -12.50 -23.00 8.40
C GLY A 77 -11.21 -22.16 8.36
N ALA A 78 -11.31 -20.84 8.60
CA ALA A 78 -10.16 -19.93 8.72
C ALA A 78 -10.07 -19.28 10.11
N GLU A 79 -10.80 -19.74 11.10
CA GLU A 79 -10.93 -19.16 12.44
C GLU A 79 -9.58 -19.04 13.18
N GLN A 80 -8.60 -19.85 12.81
CA GLN A 80 -7.24 -19.83 13.36
C GLN A 80 -6.23 -19.08 12.50
N LEU A 81 -6.67 -18.58 11.34
CA LEU A 81 -5.80 -17.89 10.38
C LEU A 81 -5.83 -16.38 10.59
N GLN A 82 -4.83 -15.73 10.03
CA GLN A 82 -4.77 -14.28 9.95
C GLN A 82 -4.86 -13.87 8.48
N PHE A 83 -5.76 -12.96 8.14
CA PHE A 83 -5.75 -12.34 6.82
C PHE A 83 -4.83 -11.13 6.85
N ARG A 84 -3.71 -11.25 6.13
CA ARG A 84 -2.68 -10.21 6.03
C ARG A 84 -2.93 -9.23 4.90
N ASP A 85 -3.77 -9.65 3.95
CA ASP A 85 -4.13 -8.81 2.83
C ASP A 85 -5.58 -9.01 2.38
N VAL A 86 -6.15 -7.96 1.80
CA VAL A 86 -7.51 -7.94 1.26
C VAL A 86 -7.55 -7.10 -0.01
N GLN A 87 -8.17 -7.61 -1.07
CA GLN A 87 -8.48 -6.85 -2.28
C GLN A 87 -9.99 -6.81 -2.50
N GLY A 88 -10.59 -5.65 -2.27
CA GLY A 88 -11.96 -5.38 -2.69
C GLY A 88 -12.04 -5.12 -4.19
N VAL A 89 -13.03 -5.73 -4.85
CA VAL A 89 -13.34 -5.51 -6.27
C VAL A 89 -14.70 -4.83 -6.43
N SER A 90 -15.67 -5.26 -5.63
CA SER A 90 -17.01 -4.68 -5.57
C SER A 90 -17.62 -4.93 -4.18
N ASP A 91 -18.88 -4.61 -3.98
CA ASP A 91 -19.65 -5.02 -2.79
C ASP A 91 -19.91 -6.54 -2.74
N GLN A 92 -19.75 -7.24 -3.87
CA GLN A 92 -19.96 -8.68 -3.98
C GLN A 92 -18.64 -9.47 -4.06
N ILE A 93 -17.60 -8.90 -4.66
CA ILE A 93 -16.35 -9.61 -4.99
C ILE A 93 -15.21 -9.05 -4.17
N ALA A 94 -14.49 -9.94 -3.47
CA ALA A 94 -13.25 -9.64 -2.79
C ALA A 94 -12.35 -10.88 -2.68
N TYR A 95 -11.06 -10.63 -2.48
CA TYR A 95 -10.05 -11.65 -2.21
C TYR A 95 -9.43 -11.42 -0.84
N LEU A 96 -9.04 -12.51 -0.17
CA LEU A 96 -8.31 -12.50 1.10
C LEU A 96 -7.09 -13.39 0.98
N MET A 97 -5.98 -12.97 1.56
CA MET A 97 -4.78 -13.79 1.68
C MET A 97 -4.49 -14.09 3.14
N SER A 98 -4.42 -15.38 3.49
CA SER A 98 -4.18 -15.83 4.85
C SER A 98 -2.75 -16.27 5.09
N ILE A 99 -2.34 -16.17 6.34
CA ILE A 99 -1.16 -16.83 6.91
C ILE A 99 -1.57 -17.63 8.15
N GLY A 100 -0.69 -18.58 8.53
CA GLY A 100 -0.85 -19.38 9.74
C GLY A 100 0.45 -20.09 10.10
N ASN A 101 0.33 -21.20 10.84
CA ASN A 101 1.49 -21.93 11.37
C ASN A 101 2.02 -23.01 10.42
N ASN A 102 1.23 -23.42 9.43
CA ASN A 102 1.57 -24.49 8.50
C ASN A 102 1.71 -23.96 7.08
N THR A 103 2.45 -24.64 6.23
CA THR A 103 2.59 -24.31 4.80
C THR A 103 1.24 -24.13 4.11
N THR A 104 0.27 -25.01 4.40
CA THR A 104 -1.08 -24.97 3.82
C THR A 104 -2.02 -23.93 4.41
N ASP A 105 -1.58 -23.13 5.39
CA ASP A 105 -2.33 -22.02 5.93
C ASP A 105 -2.19 -20.74 5.09
N PHE A 106 -1.22 -20.72 4.17
CA PHE A 106 -1.12 -19.68 3.14
C PHE A 106 -2.10 -20.00 2.02
N ARG A 107 -3.21 -19.26 2.01
CA ARG A 107 -4.32 -19.48 1.09
C ARG A 107 -4.81 -18.15 0.52
N ILE A 108 -5.34 -18.23 -0.69
CA ILE A 108 -6.11 -17.14 -1.28
C ILE A 108 -7.57 -17.58 -1.33
N TYR A 109 -8.43 -16.75 -0.78
CA TYR A 109 -9.88 -16.94 -0.77
C TYR A 109 -10.53 -15.91 -1.69
N LYS A 110 -11.64 -16.29 -2.31
CA LYS A 110 -12.49 -15.38 -3.11
C LYS A 110 -13.94 -15.50 -2.66
N THR A 111 -14.60 -14.36 -2.53
CA THR A 111 -16.07 -14.28 -2.44
C THR A 111 -16.63 -13.66 -3.69
N THR A 112 -17.87 -14.05 -4.06
CA THR A 112 -18.65 -13.47 -5.16
C THR A 112 -20.08 -13.11 -4.72
N ASP A 113 -20.33 -13.13 -3.41
CA ASP A 113 -21.66 -12.96 -2.82
C ASP A 113 -21.65 -12.03 -1.58
N GLY A 114 -20.72 -11.07 -1.53
CA GLY A 114 -20.61 -10.09 -0.46
C GLY A 114 -20.13 -10.69 0.86
N GLY A 115 -19.30 -11.75 0.78
CA GLY A 115 -18.72 -12.41 1.94
C GLY A 115 -19.65 -13.41 2.62
N ASN A 116 -20.77 -13.80 2.01
CA ASN A 116 -21.63 -14.84 2.59
C ASN A 116 -20.98 -16.23 2.45
N THR A 117 -20.28 -16.47 1.32
CA THR A 117 -19.44 -17.65 1.12
C THR A 117 -18.06 -17.27 0.61
N TRP A 118 -17.06 -18.11 0.91
CA TRP A 118 -15.68 -17.94 0.51
C TRP A 118 -15.14 -19.24 -0.05
N ASN A 119 -14.58 -19.20 -1.25
CA ASN A 119 -13.92 -20.33 -1.89
C ASN A 119 -12.40 -20.17 -1.76
N ILE A 120 -11.69 -21.30 -1.60
CA ILE A 120 -10.23 -21.34 -1.65
C ILE A 120 -9.81 -21.49 -3.11
N GLU A 121 -9.14 -20.46 -3.65
CA GLU A 121 -8.63 -20.46 -5.02
C GLU A 121 -7.17 -20.93 -5.09
N PHE A 122 -6.44 -20.77 -3.99
CA PHE A 122 -5.05 -21.24 -3.88
C PHE A 122 -4.74 -21.74 -2.47
N THR A 123 -3.97 -22.81 -2.38
CA THR A 123 -3.34 -23.29 -1.14
C THR A 123 -1.87 -23.57 -1.40
N ASN A 124 -0.98 -22.93 -0.63
CA ASN A 124 0.46 -23.11 -0.76
C ASN A 124 0.87 -24.56 -0.51
N GLN A 125 1.73 -25.09 -1.37
CA GLN A 125 2.36 -26.41 -1.26
C GLN A 125 3.90 -26.31 -1.20
N THR A 126 4.46 -25.12 -1.39
CA THR A 126 5.90 -24.90 -1.39
C THR A 126 6.39 -24.75 0.04
N THR A 127 7.16 -25.73 0.53
CA THR A 127 7.75 -25.70 1.86
C THR A 127 8.64 -24.47 2.03
N ASN A 128 8.51 -23.79 3.16
CA ASN A 128 9.20 -22.54 3.52
C ASN A 128 8.84 -21.31 2.68
N ALA A 129 7.89 -21.39 1.76
CA ALA A 129 7.33 -20.18 1.15
C ALA A 129 6.43 -19.47 2.17
N PHE A 130 6.60 -18.17 2.29
CA PHE A 130 5.79 -17.29 3.13
C PHE A 130 5.28 -16.14 2.26
N TYR A 131 4.00 -16.16 1.91
CA TYR A 131 3.37 -15.13 1.09
C TYR A 131 3.00 -13.93 1.95
N ASP A 132 3.53 -12.75 1.62
CA ASP A 132 3.42 -11.52 2.41
C ASP A 132 2.26 -10.64 2.00
N CYS A 133 2.02 -10.53 0.71
CA CYS A 133 1.05 -9.62 0.12
C CYS A 133 0.63 -10.04 -1.29
N PHE A 134 -0.47 -9.47 -1.75
CA PHE A 134 -0.91 -9.55 -3.15
C PHE A 134 -1.41 -8.19 -3.63
N ALA A 135 -1.46 -7.99 -4.95
CA ALA A 135 -2.13 -6.86 -5.56
C ALA A 135 -2.73 -7.27 -6.90
N PHE A 136 -3.74 -6.53 -7.33
CA PHE A 136 -4.46 -6.80 -8.56
C PHE A 136 -4.36 -5.60 -9.52
N TRP A 137 -4.18 -5.87 -10.81
CA TRP A 137 -4.29 -4.87 -11.87
C TRP A 137 -5.75 -4.68 -12.32
N THR A 138 -6.54 -5.75 -12.26
CA THR A 138 -7.96 -5.76 -12.60
C THR A 138 -8.69 -6.68 -11.61
N ALA A 139 -10.00 -6.82 -11.77
CA ALA A 139 -10.81 -7.71 -10.94
C ALA A 139 -10.32 -9.16 -10.87
N ASP A 140 -9.68 -9.65 -11.93
CA ASP A 140 -9.30 -11.05 -12.09
C ASP A 140 -7.82 -11.26 -12.44
N ASN A 141 -7.03 -10.18 -12.59
CA ASN A 141 -5.60 -10.28 -12.87
C ASN A 141 -4.81 -9.74 -11.68
N GLY A 142 -4.08 -10.63 -11.01
CA GLY A 142 -3.37 -10.30 -9.78
C GLY A 142 -2.09 -11.10 -9.61
N VAL A 143 -1.24 -10.63 -8.70
CA VAL A 143 0.07 -11.21 -8.38
C VAL A 143 0.28 -11.22 -6.88
N THR A 144 0.97 -12.26 -6.37
CA THR A 144 1.43 -12.34 -4.98
C THR A 144 2.92 -12.12 -4.89
N HIS A 145 3.39 -11.84 -3.68
CA HIS A 145 4.81 -11.90 -3.34
C HIS A 145 5.05 -12.76 -2.11
N SER A 146 6.14 -13.51 -2.14
CA SER A 146 6.59 -14.40 -1.07
C SER A 146 8.05 -14.15 -0.73
N ASP A 147 8.42 -14.43 0.51
CA ASP A 147 9.83 -14.57 0.91
C ASP A 147 10.58 -15.52 -0.01
N SER A 148 11.86 -15.26 -0.19
CA SER A 148 12.70 -16.11 -1.05
C SER A 148 12.96 -17.49 -0.44
N VAL A 149 12.86 -18.52 -1.26
CA VAL A 149 13.20 -19.90 -0.92
C VAL A 149 14.33 -20.37 -1.82
N SER A 150 15.49 -20.68 -1.23
CA SER A 150 16.69 -21.15 -1.97
C SER A 150 17.11 -20.20 -3.11
N GLY A 151 17.02 -18.89 -2.89
CA GLY A 151 17.44 -17.86 -3.84
C GLY A 151 16.42 -17.56 -4.95
N VAL A 152 15.19 -18.03 -4.82
CA VAL A 152 14.09 -17.82 -5.77
C VAL A 152 12.88 -17.28 -5.02
N PHE A 153 12.13 -16.36 -5.63
CA PHE A 153 10.81 -15.95 -5.14
C PHE A 153 9.75 -16.90 -5.71
N PRO A 154 9.01 -17.66 -4.87
CA PRO A 154 7.97 -18.58 -5.34
C PRO A 154 6.65 -17.84 -5.64
N ASP A 155 6.74 -16.67 -6.25
CA ASP A 155 5.62 -15.82 -6.58
C ASP A 155 4.66 -16.49 -7.58
N ILE A 156 3.39 -16.17 -7.45
CA ILE A 156 2.31 -16.68 -8.31
C ILE A 156 1.47 -15.54 -8.86
N LEU A 157 0.87 -15.78 -10.01
CA LEU A 157 0.04 -14.83 -10.74
C LEU A 157 -1.26 -15.52 -11.19
N THR A 158 -2.34 -14.77 -11.23
CA THR A 158 -3.61 -15.16 -11.82
C THR A 158 -4.01 -14.19 -12.93
N THR A 159 -4.69 -14.71 -13.97
CA THR A 159 -5.31 -13.90 -15.04
C THR A 159 -6.82 -14.08 -15.11
N ASP A 160 -7.39 -14.94 -14.25
CA ASP A 160 -8.81 -15.28 -14.19
C ASP A 160 -9.41 -15.16 -12.78
N GLY A 161 -8.56 -14.82 -11.78
CA GLY A 161 -8.93 -14.72 -10.38
C GLY A 161 -9.31 -16.06 -9.72
N LEU A 162 -9.06 -17.19 -10.40
CA LEU A 162 -9.41 -18.54 -9.95
C LEU A 162 -8.19 -19.46 -9.91
N THR A 163 -7.37 -19.42 -10.97
CA THR A 163 -6.18 -20.26 -11.09
C THR A 163 -4.91 -19.44 -10.89
N TRP A 164 -4.00 -19.92 -10.05
CA TRP A 164 -2.76 -19.26 -9.72
C TRP A 164 -1.57 -20.09 -10.23
N GLN A 165 -0.69 -19.45 -10.97
CA GLN A 165 0.45 -20.09 -11.61
C GLN A 165 1.76 -19.45 -11.16
N SER A 166 2.82 -20.27 -11.00
CA SER A 166 4.14 -19.79 -10.64
C SER A 166 4.74 -18.88 -11.71
N ILE A 167 5.29 -17.76 -11.27
CA ILE A 167 6.07 -16.82 -12.07
C ILE A 167 7.53 -16.73 -11.60
N SER A 168 8.01 -17.70 -10.82
CA SER A 168 9.36 -17.70 -10.28
C SER A 168 10.44 -17.51 -11.35
N GLY A 169 10.23 -18.02 -12.57
CA GLY A 169 11.12 -17.84 -13.70
C GLY A 169 11.17 -16.44 -14.30
N ASN A 170 10.19 -15.58 -13.96
CA ASN A 170 10.10 -14.20 -14.41
C ASN A 170 10.75 -13.23 -13.41
N MET A 171 10.96 -13.70 -12.17
CA MET A 171 11.52 -12.91 -11.08
C MET A 171 13.04 -12.79 -11.18
N PRO A 172 13.64 -11.68 -10.74
CA PRO A 172 15.09 -11.58 -10.59
C PRO A 172 15.57 -12.54 -9.49
N PRO A 173 16.84 -13.01 -9.55
CA PRO A 173 17.41 -13.81 -8.48
C PRO A 173 17.29 -13.08 -7.13
N ALA A 174 16.86 -13.79 -6.09
CA ALA A 174 16.82 -13.26 -4.74
C ALA A 174 18.22 -13.16 -4.14
N LEU A 175 18.43 -12.12 -3.32
CA LEU A 175 19.63 -12.02 -2.48
C LEU A 175 19.51 -13.01 -1.30
N PRO A 176 20.64 -13.39 -0.67
CA PRO A 176 20.61 -14.25 0.51
C PRO A 176 19.73 -13.68 1.64
N GLY A 177 18.68 -14.41 2.03
CA GLY A 177 17.74 -14.01 3.07
C GLY A 177 16.77 -12.90 2.67
N GLU A 178 16.66 -12.58 1.39
CA GLU A 178 15.74 -11.53 0.92
C GLU A 178 14.29 -11.97 1.13
N ALA A 179 13.52 -11.05 1.71
CA ALA A 179 12.17 -11.27 2.18
C ALA A 179 11.35 -9.97 2.08
N SER A 180 10.06 -10.08 2.22
CA SER A 180 9.20 -8.93 2.47
C SER A 180 8.66 -8.95 3.91
N PHE A 181 7.79 -8.00 4.23
CA PHE A 181 7.21 -7.88 5.55
C PHE A 181 5.68 -7.79 5.42
N SER A 182 5.00 -8.82 5.89
CA SER A 182 3.52 -8.92 5.85
C SER A 182 2.84 -8.00 6.87
N SER A 183 3.24 -6.73 6.92
CA SER A 183 2.79 -5.80 7.94
C SER A 183 1.35 -5.29 7.71
N SER A 184 0.94 -5.07 6.46
CA SER A 184 -0.34 -4.42 6.15
C SER A 184 -0.92 -4.76 4.76
N GLY A 185 -0.35 -5.77 4.06
CA GLY A 185 -0.70 -6.08 2.67
C GLY A 185 -0.11 -5.15 1.62
N THR A 186 0.59 -4.09 2.01
CA THR A 186 1.08 -3.04 1.10
C THR A 186 2.55 -3.20 0.69
N CYS A 187 3.14 -4.39 0.85
CA CYS A 187 4.48 -4.67 0.34
C CYS A 187 4.52 -4.74 -1.20
N ILE A 188 3.37 -4.84 -1.85
CA ILE A 188 3.19 -4.78 -3.30
C ILE A 188 2.14 -3.73 -3.65
N THR A 189 2.30 -3.10 -4.79
CA THR A 189 1.30 -2.19 -5.37
C THR A 189 1.26 -2.33 -6.88
N THR A 190 0.09 -2.11 -7.48
CA THR A 190 -0.12 -2.11 -8.94
C THR A 190 -0.55 -0.73 -9.42
N GLN A 191 -0.34 -0.43 -10.69
CA GLN A 191 -0.83 0.81 -11.32
C GLN A 191 -1.15 0.56 -12.79
N GLY A 192 -2.32 1.06 -13.22
CA GLY A 192 -2.84 0.74 -14.55
C GLY A 192 -3.09 -0.76 -14.72
N THR A 193 -2.79 -1.30 -15.89
CA THR A 193 -3.05 -2.71 -16.21
C THR A 193 -1.79 -3.57 -16.28
N SER A 194 -0.59 -3.00 -16.03
CA SER A 194 0.66 -3.73 -16.27
C SER A 194 1.81 -3.38 -15.32
N ASN A 195 1.74 -2.24 -14.61
CA ASN A 195 2.83 -1.86 -13.71
C ASN A 195 2.60 -2.47 -12.32
N ALA A 196 3.67 -2.98 -11.71
CA ALA A 196 3.66 -3.35 -10.29
C ALA A 196 5.06 -3.17 -9.68
N TRP A 197 5.06 -2.94 -8.36
CA TRP A 197 6.28 -2.79 -7.56
C TRP A 197 6.13 -3.54 -6.26
N ILE A 198 7.17 -4.29 -5.90
CA ILE A 198 7.29 -5.05 -4.66
C ILE A 198 8.47 -4.47 -3.89
N THR A 199 8.32 -4.22 -2.60
CA THR A 199 9.43 -3.80 -1.74
C THR A 199 9.94 -4.98 -0.93
N THR A 200 11.26 -5.09 -0.82
CA THR A 200 11.94 -6.15 -0.08
C THR A 200 12.93 -5.61 0.96
N GLY A 201 13.36 -6.50 1.85
CA GLY A 201 14.40 -6.30 2.86
C GLY A 201 14.94 -7.65 3.29
N GLY A 202 15.23 -7.83 4.59
CA GLY A 202 15.69 -9.13 5.11
C GLY A 202 17.13 -9.49 4.73
N SER A 203 17.73 -8.79 3.79
CA SER A 203 19.04 -9.03 3.19
C SER A 203 20.00 -7.85 3.43
N ALA A 204 21.15 -7.88 2.77
CA ALA A 204 22.14 -6.79 2.84
C ALA A 204 21.65 -5.48 2.19
N ILE A 205 20.70 -5.55 1.28
CA ILE A 205 20.17 -4.41 0.52
C ILE A 205 18.64 -4.55 0.42
N SER A 206 17.92 -3.48 0.71
CA SER A 206 16.49 -3.35 0.39
C SER A 206 16.33 -3.01 -1.08
N ARG A 207 15.41 -3.68 -1.77
CA ARG A 207 15.18 -3.49 -3.20
C ARG A 207 13.71 -3.20 -3.51
N ILE A 208 13.48 -2.66 -4.70
CA ILE A 208 12.19 -2.70 -5.37
C ILE A 208 12.31 -3.69 -6.53
N LEU A 209 11.41 -4.65 -6.59
CA LEU A 209 11.20 -5.50 -7.76
C LEU A 209 10.06 -4.88 -8.56
N ALA A 210 10.28 -4.57 -9.83
CA ALA A 210 9.32 -3.84 -10.65
C ALA A 210 9.05 -4.54 -11.98
N THR A 211 7.80 -4.51 -12.42
CA THR A 211 7.34 -4.91 -13.74
C THR A 211 6.55 -3.80 -14.42
N THR A 212 6.59 -3.75 -15.75
CA THR A 212 5.78 -2.86 -16.58
C THR A 212 4.98 -3.61 -17.65
N ASP A 213 5.02 -4.94 -17.61
CA ASP A 213 4.43 -5.83 -18.62
C ASP A 213 3.49 -6.90 -18.02
N GLY A 214 2.88 -6.58 -16.86
CA GLY A 214 1.91 -7.47 -16.20
C GLY A 214 2.53 -8.71 -15.59
N GLY A 215 3.79 -8.62 -15.12
CA GLY A 215 4.48 -9.71 -14.43
C GLY A 215 5.20 -10.69 -15.36
N ASN A 216 5.30 -10.41 -16.68
CA ASN A 216 6.04 -11.25 -17.61
C ASN A 216 7.56 -11.12 -17.41
N THR A 217 8.03 -9.92 -17.05
CA THR A 217 9.42 -9.68 -16.67
C THR A 217 9.50 -8.77 -15.45
N TRP A 218 10.47 -9.04 -14.55
CA TRP A 218 10.71 -8.25 -13.35
C TRP A 218 12.16 -7.81 -13.28
N HIS A 219 12.37 -6.58 -12.82
CA HIS A 219 13.68 -5.97 -12.63
C HIS A 219 13.86 -5.55 -11.17
N ALA A 220 15.10 -5.66 -10.65
CA ALA A 220 15.42 -5.28 -9.29
C ALA A 220 16.20 -3.96 -9.24
N TYR A 221 15.77 -3.03 -8.39
CA TYR A 221 16.39 -1.73 -8.17
C TYR A 221 16.67 -1.53 -6.68
N ASN A 222 17.87 -1.05 -6.35
CA ASN A 222 18.25 -0.83 -4.96
C ASN A 222 17.55 0.40 -4.38
N THR A 223 17.15 0.31 -3.11
CA THR A 223 16.68 1.45 -2.34
C THR A 223 17.75 1.91 -1.34
N PRO A 224 17.72 3.18 -0.90
CA PRO A 224 18.64 3.67 0.14
C PRO A 224 18.16 3.34 1.57
N LEU A 225 17.08 2.56 1.73
CA LEU A 225 16.58 2.16 3.05
C LEU A 225 17.59 1.23 3.74
N THR A 226 17.70 1.35 5.05
CA THR A 226 18.47 0.38 5.87
C THR A 226 17.88 -1.00 5.68
N SER A 227 18.76 -2.01 5.53
CA SER A 227 18.37 -3.41 5.36
C SER A 227 19.19 -4.32 6.24
N SER A 228 18.53 -5.30 6.86
CA SER A 228 19.07 -6.35 7.71
C SER A 228 18.03 -7.47 7.82
N PRO A 229 18.27 -8.58 8.52
CA PRO A 229 17.23 -9.61 8.72
C PRO A 229 15.92 -9.12 9.33
N SER A 230 15.91 -7.95 10.00
CA SER A 230 14.72 -7.32 10.60
C SER A 230 14.36 -5.97 9.98
N ALA A 231 15.07 -5.55 8.92
CA ALA A 231 14.96 -4.22 8.36
C ALA A 231 14.83 -4.25 6.83
N GLY A 232 14.15 -3.25 6.27
CA GLY A 232 13.97 -3.06 4.84
C GLY A 232 12.80 -2.15 4.51
N GLY A 233 12.31 -2.29 3.27
CA GLY A 233 11.05 -1.72 2.85
C GLY A 233 9.88 -2.61 3.27
N PHE A 234 8.81 -2.00 3.82
CA PHE A 234 7.63 -2.71 4.31
C PHE A 234 6.40 -2.38 3.49
N SER A 235 6.35 -1.19 2.92
CA SER A 235 5.19 -0.67 2.20
C SER A 235 5.64 0.18 1.01
N VAL A 236 4.99 0.02 -0.14
CA VAL A 236 5.26 0.78 -1.36
C VAL A 236 3.96 1.26 -1.99
N ALA A 237 3.93 2.49 -2.48
CA ALA A 237 2.80 3.03 -3.22
C ALA A 237 3.27 3.91 -4.38
N PHE A 238 2.51 3.89 -5.47
CA PHE A 238 2.72 4.74 -6.65
C PHE A 238 1.44 5.52 -6.95
N ARG A 239 1.54 6.85 -7.15
CA ARG A 239 0.41 7.69 -7.56
C ARG A 239 0.20 7.74 -9.06
N ASP A 240 1.24 7.43 -9.82
CA ASP A 240 1.26 7.28 -11.28
C ASP A 240 2.41 6.36 -11.69
N ALA A 241 2.60 6.09 -12.98
CA ALA A 241 3.63 5.17 -13.47
C ALA A 241 5.08 5.58 -13.16
N LEU A 242 5.32 6.85 -12.80
CA LEU A 242 6.67 7.39 -12.57
C LEU A 242 6.96 7.70 -11.11
N HIS A 243 5.94 8.15 -10.34
CA HIS A 243 6.15 8.70 -9.01
C HIS A 243 5.64 7.76 -7.94
N GLY A 244 6.54 7.33 -7.08
CA GLY A 244 6.25 6.44 -5.97
C GLY A 244 7.01 6.77 -4.69
N VAL A 245 6.58 6.18 -3.61
CA VAL A 245 7.22 6.21 -2.29
C VAL A 245 7.34 4.81 -1.74
N VAL A 246 8.41 4.55 -1.01
CA VAL A 246 8.64 3.31 -0.26
C VAL A 246 8.95 3.67 1.18
N GLY A 247 8.33 2.98 2.12
CA GLY A 247 8.52 3.15 3.54
C GLY A 247 8.91 1.84 4.23
N GLY A 248 9.65 1.96 5.33
CA GLY A 248 10.09 0.81 6.11
C GLY A 248 10.79 1.22 7.39
N GLY A 249 11.73 0.39 7.83
CA GLY A 249 12.48 0.60 9.06
C GLY A 249 13.11 -0.68 9.56
N ASP A 250 13.29 -0.79 10.87
CA ASP A 250 13.90 -1.94 11.52
C ASP A 250 13.05 -2.40 12.71
N LEU A 251 12.53 -3.62 12.67
CA LEU A 251 11.72 -4.22 13.73
C LEU A 251 12.54 -4.54 15.00
N SER A 252 13.87 -4.54 14.92
CA SER A 252 14.73 -4.77 16.10
C SER A 252 14.93 -3.53 16.97
N ASN A 253 14.48 -2.37 16.50
CA ASN A 253 14.58 -1.13 17.24
C ASN A 253 13.36 -0.22 16.96
N ASN A 254 13.15 0.80 17.82
CA ASN A 254 12.04 1.72 17.72
C ASN A 254 12.47 3.12 17.23
N PHE A 255 13.52 3.19 16.41
CA PHE A 255 13.88 4.42 15.73
C PHE A 255 12.81 4.84 14.71
N TYR A 256 12.89 6.08 14.27
CA TYR A 256 11.97 6.58 13.24
C TYR A 256 12.04 5.74 11.97
N GLY A 257 10.88 5.49 11.39
CA GLY A 257 10.76 4.85 10.10
C GLY A 257 11.48 5.65 9.01
N GLN A 258 11.86 4.98 7.96
CA GLN A 258 12.53 5.57 6.81
C GLN A 258 11.58 5.61 5.61
N MET A 259 11.71 6.64 4.79
CA MET A 259 10.98 6.74 3.53
C MET A 259 11.90 7.24 2.42
N ALA A 260 11.71 6.71 1.21
CA ALA A 260 12.35 7.19 0.00
C ALA A 260 11.31 7.43 -1.10
N ALA A 261 11.60 8.32 -2.04
CA ALA A 261 10.76 8.65 -3.17
C ALA A 261 11.48 8.42 -4.50
N SER A 262 10.71 8.04 -5.52
CA SER A 262 11.14 7.89 -6.90
C SER A 262 10.29 8.77 -7.82
N SER A 263 10.89 9.18 -8.96
CA SER A 263 10.22 9.94 -10.02
C SER A 263 10.48 9.38 -11.42
N ASP A 264 10.96 8.15 -11.50
CA ASP A 264 11.37 7.48 -12.74
C ASP A 264 10.86 6.03 -12.84
N GLY A 265 9.72 5.74 -12.18
CA GLY A 265 9.11 4.41 -12.19
C GLY A 265 9.76 3.42 -11.22
N GLY A 266 10.45 3.92 -10.19
CA GLY A 266 11.06 3.09 -9.16
C GLY A 266 12.46 2.57 -9.50
N GLN A 267 13.13 3.16 -10.49
CA GLN A 267 14.49 2.77 -10.87
C GLN A 267 15.53 3.43 -9.94
N ILE A 268 15.32 4.71 -9.59
CA ILE A 268 16.18 5.47 -8.68
C ILE A 268 15.35 5.97 -7.50
N TRP A 269 15.87 5.78 -6.30
CA TRP A 269 15.22 6.16 -5.05
C TRP A 269 16.09 7.13 -4.26
N THR A 270 15.47 8.18 -3.74
CA THR A 270 16.13 9.21 -2.91
C THR A 270 15.46 9.28 -1.55
N MET A 271 16.27 9.24 -0.48
CA MET A 271 15.75 9.41 0.89
C MET A 271 14.99 10.73 1.02
N THR A 272 13.87 10.68 1.72
CA THR A 272 13.10 11.85 2.16
C THR A 272 13.38 12.13 3.63
N ASN A 273 12.72 13.14 4.21
CA ASN A 273 12.73 13.27 5.66
C ASN A 273 11.95 12.13 6.31
N SER A 274 12.43 11.61 7.43
CA SER A 274 11.71 10.60 8.21
C SER A 274 10.44 11.18 8.83
N PRO A 275 9.33 10.43 8.88
CA PRO A 275 8.16 10.86 9.62
C PRO A 275 8.52 10.99 11.13
N PRO A 276 7.99 12.01 11.82
CA PRO A 276 8.34 12.27 13.23
C PRO A 276 7.51 11.37 14.18
N ILE A 277 7.46 10.08 13.88
CA ILE A 277 6.76 9.04 14.65
C ILE A 277 7.70 7.84 14.84
N PRO A 278 7.73 7.23 16.04
CA PRO A 278 8.62 6.09 16.31
C PRO A 278 8.16 4.81 15.61
N GLY A 279 9.08 3.88 15.43
CA GLY A 279 8.84 2.57 14.86
C GLY A 279 8.97 2.52 13.34
N ALA A 280 8.93 1.32 12.78
CA ALA A 280 8.96 1.09 11.35
C ALA A 280 7.64 1.54 10.69
N ILE A 281 7.70 2.04 9.47
CA ILE A 281 6.50 2.34 8.67
C ILE A 281 5.88 1.01 8.22
N PHE A 282 4.73 0.65 8.78
CA PHE A 282 4.00 -0.58 8.44
C PHE A 282 3.16 -0.45 7.18
N CYS A 283 2.55 0.72 7.01
CA CYS A 283 1.73 1.03 5.86
C CYS A 283 1.95 2.46 5.40
N LEU A 284 1.91 2.67 4.11
CA LEU A 284 1.80 4.01 3.52
C LEU A 284 0.81 3.98 2.34
N ALA A 285 0.10 5.08 2.16
CA ALA A 285 -0.84 5.23 1.08
C ALA A 285 -0.89 6.69 0.59
N TYR A 286 -1.00 6.87 -0.72
CA TYR A 286 -1.36 8.17 -1.28
C TYR A 286 -2.82 8.49 -0.98
N ALA A 287 -3.09 9.71 -0.53
CA ALA A 287 -4.47 10.18 -0.27
C ALA A 287 -5.34 10.24 -1.55
N ASN A 288 -4.73 10.22 -2.72
CA ASN A 288 -5.43 10.14 -4.00
C ASN A 288 -6.19 8.82 -4.23
N GLY A 289 -5.88 7.81 -3.44
CA GLY A 289 -6.40 6.46 -3.63
C GLY A 289 -5.77 5.72 -4.81
N GLN A 290 -5.89 4.42 -4.76
CA GLN A 290 -5.64 3.51 -5.88
C GLN A 290 -6.92 2.70 -6.07
N VAL A 291 -7.53 2.79 -7.25
CA VAL A 291 -8.77 2.09 -7.57
C VAL A 291 -8.48 1.17 -8.76
N LEU A 292 -8.96 -0.06 -8.69
CA LEU A 292 -8.82 -1.02 -9.79
C LEU A 292 -9.51 -0.49 -11.05
N PRO A 293 -8.88 -0.56 -12.23
CA PRO A 293 -9.53 -0.26 -13.50
C PRO A 293 -10.80 -1.10 -13.69
N GLY A 294 -11.88 -0.47 -14.12
CA GLY A 294 -13.14 -1.15 -14.42
C GLY A 294 -14.09 -1.36 -13.24
N THR A 295 -13.75 -0.90 -12.02
CA THR A 295 -14.63 -1.02 -10.83
C THR A 295 -15.63 0.14 -10.67
N GLY A 296 -15.83 0.95 -11.73
CA GLY A 296 -16.85 2.01 -11.76
C GLY A 296 -16.38 3.40 -11.31
N ASN A 297 -15.17 3.51 -10.78
CA ASN A 297 -14.47 4.79 -10.66
C ASN A 297 -13.32 4.78 -11.68
N GLU A 298 -13.55 5.34 -12.86
CA GLU A 298 -12.54 5.51 -13.91
C GLU A 298 -11.39 6.42 -13.41
N ALA A 299 -10.54 5.90 -12.54
CA ALA A 299 -9.27 6.52 -12.16
C ALA A 299 -8.17 6.21 -13.20
N GLY A 300 -8.56 6.05 -14.46
CA GLY A 300 -7.65 5.92 -15.61
C GLY A 300 -7.48 7.22 -16.40
N THR A 301 -8.19 8.27 -16.05
CA THR A 301 -7.91 9.62 -16.55
C THR A 301 -6.93 10.27 -15.59
N GLU A 302 -5.78 10.72 -16.10
CA GLU A 302 -4.90 11.63 -15.37
C GLU A 302 -5.77 12.69 -14.67
N ARG A 303 -5.92 12.54 -13.33
CA ARG A 303 -6.67 13.53 -12.55
C ARG A 303 -5.92 14.84 -12.73
N PRO A 304 -6.62 15.93 -13.08
CA PRO A 304 -5.96 17.19 -13.38
C PRO A 304 -5.01 17.57 -12.24
N VAL A 305 -3.87 18.13 -12.60
CA VAL A 305 -2.78 18.63 -11.72
C VAL A 305 -3.26 19.60 -10.62
N THR A 306 -4.55 19.89 -10.58
CA THR A 306 -5.22 20.79 -9.63
C THR A 306 -5.66 20.12 -8.31
N ASN A 307 -5.47 18.79 -8.14
CA ASN A 307 -5.76 18.16 -6.84
C ASN A 307 -4.64 18.53 -5.85
N PRO A 308 -4.91 19.36 -4.82
CA PRO A 308 -3.90 19.78 -3.85
C PRO A 308 -3.32 18.62 -3.03
N TYR A 309 -4.00 17.47 -2.98
CA TYR A 309 -3.60 16.28 -2.24
C TYR A 309 -2.95 15.20 -3.11
N ALA A 310 -2.64 15.49 -4.39
CA ALA A 310 -2.05 14.52 -5.32
C ALA A 310 -0.72 13.90 -4.82
N ARG A 311 0.02 14.63 -4.00
CA ARG A 311 1.31 14.22 -3.40
C ARG A 311 1.21 13.93 -1.90
N THR A 312 0.00 13.92 -1.36
CA THR A 312 -0.22 13.64 0.06
C THR A 312 -0.09 12.15 0.32
N VAL A 313 0.77 11.79 1.25
CA VAL A 313 0.98 10.42 1.72
C VAL A 313 0.67 10.35 3.21
N VAL A 314 -0.05 9.32 3.61
CA VAL A 314 -0.31 8.99 5.02
C VAL A 314 0.44 7.72 5.37
N VAL A 315 1.06 7.68 6.53
CA VAL A 315 1.81 6.53 7.03
C VAL A 315 1.30 6.10 8.39
N THR A 316 1.34 4.78 8.65
CA THR A 316 1.23 4.20 9.98
C THR A 316 2.57 3.61 10.39
N SER A 317 2.86 3.61 11.69
CA SER A 317 4.04 2.94 12.24
C SER A 317 3.65 2.11 13.44
N GLU A 318 4.42 1.05 13.69
CA GLU A 318 4.28 0.21 14.87
C GLU A 318 5.62 0.03 15.56
N MET A 319 5.59 -0.15 16.88
CA MET A 319 6.77 -0.33 17.72
C MET A 319 6.85 -1.75 18.26
N ALA A 320 8.02 -2.38 18.06
CA ALA A 320 8.33 -3.64 18.72
C ALA A 320 8.47 -3.45 20.26
N PRO A 321 8.22 -4.48 21.08
CA PRO A 321 7.80 -5.83 20.67
C PRO A 321 6.29 -6.02 20.60
N ASN A 322 5.48 -5.07 21.05
CA ASN A 322 4.04 -5.28 21.26
C ASN A 322 3.18 -4.93 20.05
N PHE A 323 3.69 -4.15 19.08
CA PHE A 323 2.98 -3.68 17.89
C PHE A 323 1.56 -3.15 18.16
N SER A 324 1.39 -2.47 19.29
CA SER A 324 0.06 -2.01 19.75
C SER A 324 0.00 -0.51 20.06
N THR A 325 1.12 0.18 19.93
CA THR A 325 1.27 1.59 20.31
C THR A 325 1.76 2.46 19.17
N GLY A 326 1.60 1.99 17.94
CA GLY A 326 1.97 2.69 16.73
C GLY A 326 1.27 4.02 16.55
N SER A 327 1.81 4.82 15.70
CA SER A 327 1.40 6.19 15.44
C SER A 327 1.13 6.40 13.95
N ALA A 328 0.61 7.59 13.60
CA ALA A 328 0.45 7.97 12.20
C ALA A 328 0.92 9.41 11.96
N ALA A 329 1.34 9.65 10.72
CA ALA A 329 1.70 10.96 10.22
C ALA A 329 1.28 11.11 8.76
N TRP A 330 1.25 12.34 8.27
CA TRP A 330 1.02 12.61 6.87
C TRP A 330 1.98 13.68 6.34
N THR A 331 2.24 13.63 5.06
CA THR A 331 3.06 14.58 4.31
C THR A 331 2.29 15.08 3.10
N PRO A 332 2.30 16.39 2.81
CA PRO A 332 1.65 16.92 1.60
C PRO A 332 2.53 16.85 0.35
N ASP A 333 3.80 16.47 0.50
CA ASP A 333 4.86 16.69 -0.48
C ASP A 333 5.86 15.52 -0.59
N GLU A 334 5.34 14.28 -0.39
CA GLU A 334 6.10 13.04 -0.51
C GLU A 334 7.33 13.00 0.42
N GLY A 335 7.12 13.43 1.69
CA GLY A 335 8.13 13.32 2.76
C GLY A 335 9.10 14.48 2.88
N LYS A 336 8.88 15.62 2.21
CA LYS A 336 9.69 16.82 2.45
C LYS A 336 9.29 17.52 3.75
N THR A 337 7.99 17.57 4.05
CA THR A 337 7.44 18.07 5.32
C THR A 337 6.49 17.05 5.93
N TRP A 338 6.36 17.05 7.25
CA TRP A 338 5.55 16.08 7.97
C TRP A 338 4.65 16.72 9.01
N HIS A 339 3.46 16.13 9.21
CA HIS A 339 2.49 16.47 10.24
C HIS A 339 2.09 15.19 10.99
N THR A 340 2.16 15.20 12.31
CA THR A 340 1.72 14.07 13.13
C THR A 340 0.21 14.03 13.26
N LEU A 341 -0.35 12.83 13.32
CA LEU A 341 -1.74 12.54 13.64
C LEU A 341 -1.79 12.02 15.08
N SER A 342 -1.61 12.89 16.05
CA SER A 342 -1.45 12.53 17.47
C SER A 342 -2.64 11.77 18.09
N GLN A 343 -3.80 11.80 17.43
CA GLN A 343 -5.00 11.06 17.84
C GLN A 343 -5.06 9.64 17.25
N VAL A 344 -4.12 9.28 16.38
CA VAL A 344 -4.09 7.97 15.70
C VAL A 344 -3.03 7.11 16.36
N SER A 345 -3.47 6.05 17.05
CA SER A 345 -2.60 5.08 17.73
C SER A 345 -3.19 3.68 17.65
N GLY A 346 -2.34 2.68 17.41
CA GLY A 346 -2.75 1.27 17.29
C GLY A 346 -3.44 0.92 15.98
N TYR A 347 -3.19 1.67 14.91
CA TYR A 347 -3.67 1.39 13.56
C TYR A 347 -2.54 0.83 12.70
N TRP A 348 -2.82 -0.27 12.01
CA TRP A 348 -1.85 -1.03 11.22
C TRP A 348 -1.80 -0.60 9.77
N ALA A 349 -2.97 -0.41 9.15
CA ALA A 349 -3.07 -0.07 7.75
C ALA A 349 -3.89 1.18 7.51
N VAL A 350 -3.63 1.85 6.40
CA VAL A 350 -4.39 2.97 5.87
C VAL A 350 -4.51 2.85 4.35
N ALA A 351 -5.70 3.10 3.82
CA ALA A 351 -5.92 3.18 2.38
C ALA A 351 -6.99 4.22 2.04
N PHE A 352 -6.97 4.73 0.82
CA PHE A 352 -7.84 5.80 0.35
C PHE A 352 -8.57 5.40 -0.93
N ALA A 353 -9.85 5.75 -1.03
CA ALA A 353 -10.57 5.82 -2.29
C ALA A 353 -10.30 7.15 -3.01
N ASP A 354 -10.26 8.24 -2.25
CA ASP A 354 -9.93 9.60 -2.66
C ASP A 354 -9.55 10.43 -1.42
N PRO A 355 -9.15 11.72 -1.56
CA PRO A 355 -8.71 12.51 -0.41
C PRO A 355 -9.75 12.72 0.70
N GLN A 356 -11.05 12.63 0.39
CA GLN A 356 -12.12 12.77 1.36
C GLN A 356 -12.50 11.44 2.02
N ASP A 357 -12.06 10.31 1.45
CA ASP A 357 -12.51 8.97 1.81
C ASP A 357 -11.33 8.02 1.97
N GLY A 358 -10.67 8.09 3.14
CA GLY A 358 -9.64 7.16 3.59
C GLY A 358 -10.02 6.47 4.89
N TRP A 359 -9.44 5.30 5.15
CA TRP A 359 -9.69 4.51 6.36
C TRP A 359 -8.42 3.94 6.94
N PHE A 360 -8.26 4.12 8.25
CA PHE A 360 -7.33 3.36 9.06
C PHE A 360 -8.05 2.16 9.66
N VAL A 361 -7.35 1.04 9.78
CA VAL A 361 -7.80 -0.17 10.49
C VAL A 361 -6.72 -0.65 11.45
N GLY A 362 -7.12 -1.26 12.58
CA GLY A 362 -6.13 -1.65 13.58
C GLY A 362 -6.65 -2.47 14.75
N ASN A 363 -6.02 -2.31 15.90
CA ASN A 363 -6.24 -3.05 17.12
C ASN A 363 -7.72 -3.01 17.58
N ASN A 364 -8.19 -4.10 18.17
CA ASN A 364 -9.54 -4.21 18.73
C ASN A 364 -10.66 -3.89 17.72
N GLY A 365 -10.44 -4.18 16.44
CA GLY A 365 -11.39 -3.91 15.38
C GLY A 365 -11.64 -2.43 15.12
N GLN A 366 -10.70 -1.56 15.51
CA GLN A 366 -10.85 -0.12 15.31
C GLN A 366 -10.83 0.25 13.84
N ILE A 367 -11.76 1.11 13.45
CA ILE A 367 -11.78 1.77 12.14
C ILE A 367 -11.89 3.28 12.35
N LEU A 368 -11.03 4.04 11.67
CA LEU A 368 -11.02 5.49 11.72
C LEU A 368 -11.03 6.05 10.31
N LYS A 369 -12.09 6.77 9.95
CA LYS A 369 -12.16 7.47 8.67
C LYS A 369 -11.34 8.75 8.72
N ILE A 370 -10.54 9.00 7.69
CA ILE A 370 -9.75 10.22 7.49
C ILE A 370 -10.24 10.94 6.22
N SER A 371 -10.34 12.27 6.30
CA SER A 371 -10.79 13.13 5.20
C SER A 371 -9.97 14.42 5.18
N PHE A 372 -9.30 14.74 4.08
CA PHE A 372 -8.54 15.97 3.85
C PHE A 372 -9.41 17.11 3.32
#